data_6f282520390a173ae04cc4cdf723d003
#
_entry.id   6f282520390a173ae04cc4cdf723d003
#
_cell.length_a   1.000
_cell.length_b   1.000
_cell.length_c   1.000
_cell.angle_alpha   90.00
_cell.angle_beta   90.00
_cell.angle_gamma   90.00
#
_symmetry.space_group_name_H-M   'P 1'
#
loop_
_entity.id
_entity.type
_entity.pdbx_description
1 polymer ?
#
loop_
_entity_poly.entity_id
_entity_poly.type
_entity_poly.pdbx_seq_one_letter_code
_entity_poly.pdbx_strand_id
1 'polypeptide(L)'
;LKLNVYGQDQAIEEIVDKILVAQAGLKSEEKPIGSFVFMGPTGVGKTELAKQLAKNLSIHLARFDMSEYQEKHSVSKLIGSPPGYVGHDEHSGQLINQLQEHPNCVLLLDEIEKAHPDISQILLQIMDNGKITGSDGKEADARNCILILTTNLGAEQAEKNTIGFSQALDGDYGDEEFKRFF
;
A
#
# COMPACT_ATOMS: atom_id res chain seq x y z
N LEU A 1 -11.30 8.32 13.72
CA LEU A 1 -11.16 6.97 13.18
C LEU A 1 -11.86 5.93 14.04
N LYS A 2 -11.56 5.83 15.34
CA LYS A 2 -12.16 4.83 16.26
C LYS A 2 -13.70 4.84 16.29
N LEU A 3 -14.33 5.97 16.03
CA LEU A 3 -15.80 6.09 15.99
C LEU A 3 -16.43 5.40 14.77
N ASN A 4 -15.67 5.18 13.70
CA ASN A 4 -16.16 4.67 12.43
C ASN A 4 -15.64 3.26 12.09
N VAL A 5 -14.61 2.78 12.81
CA VAL A 5 -13.98 1.47 12.57
C VAL A 5 -13.85 0.76 13.90
N TYR A 6 -14.62 -0.29 14.10
CA TYR A 6 -14.65 -1.05 15.34
C TYR A 6 -13.67 -2.23 15.30
N GLY A 7 -13.06 -2.54 16.44
CA GLY A 7 -12.19 -3.70 16.60
C GLY A 7 -10.78 -3.57 15.99
N GLN A 8 -10.37 -2.34 15.61
CA GLN A 8 -9.09 -2.04 14.96
C GLN A 8 -8.26 -1.01 15.75
N ASP A 9 -8.48 -0.91 17.05
CA ASP A 9 -7.92 0.17 17.86
C ASP A 9 -6.40 0.22 17.84
N GLN A 10 -5.73 -0.92 17.95
CA GLN A 10 -4.27 -0.99 17.91
C GLN A 10 -3.71 -0.52 16.56
N ALA A 11 -4.26 -1.01 15.44
CA ALA A 11 -3.84 -0.58 14.11
C ALA A 11 -4.05 0.92 13.90
N ILE A 12 -5.14 1.46 14.42
CA ILE A 12 -5.43 2.91 14.35
C ILE A 12 -4.38 3.70 15.15
N GLU A 13 -4.02 3.26 16.34
CA GLU A 13 -3.01 3.91 17.19
C GLU A 13 -1.64 3.93 16.50
N GLU A 14 -1.20 2.81 15.97
CA GLU A 14 0.07 2.70 15.24
C GLU A 14 0.13 3.63 14.01
N ILE A 15 -0.95 3.71 13.23
CA ILE A 15 -1.05 4.63 12.09
C ILE A 15 -0.96 6.09 12.56
N VAL A 16 -1.68 6.44 13.62
CA VAL A 16 -1.68 7.80 14.16
C VAL A 16 -0.28 8.19 14.65
N ASP A 17 0.40 7.30 15.36
CA ASP A 17 1.76 7.53 15.86
C ASP A 17 2.75 7.78 14.72
N LYS A 18 2.71 6.99 13.65
CA LYS A 18 3.54 7.21 12.45
C LYS A 18 3.27 8.56 11.79
N ILE A 19 2.00 8.96 11.71
CA ILE A 19 1.63 10.26 11.15
C ILE A 19 2.18 11.39 12.02
N LEU A 20 2.08 11.29 13.35
CA LEU A 20 2.61 12.28 14.27
C LEU A 20 4.13 12.41 14.18
N VAL A 21 4.86 11.29 14.08
CA VAL A 21 6.31 11.26 13.86
C VAL A 21 6.67 11.96 12.55
N ALA A 22 5.93 11.69 11.48
CA ALA A 22 6.16 12.34 10.19
C ALA A 22 5.87 13.85 10.23
N GLN A 23 4.82 14.28 10.90
CA GLN A 23 4.50 15.70 11.09
C GLN A 23 5.53 16.43 11.94
N ALA A 24 6.15 15.74 12.90
CA ALA A 24 7.24 16.27 13.69
C ALA A 24 8.58 16.39 12.92
N GLY A 25 8.62 15.96 11.65
CA GLY A 25 9.84 15.97 10.83
C GLY A 25 10.86 14.89 11.20
N LEU A 26 10.45 13.88 11.97
CA LEU A 26 11.33 12.81 12.47
C LEU A 26 11.32 11.55 11.59
N LYS A 27 10.56 11.55 10.49
CA LYS A 27 10.55 10.43 9.53
C LYS A 27 11.82 10.43 8.66
N SER A 28 12.17 9.26 8.11
CA SER A 28 13.16 9.17 7.05
C SER A 28 12.72 9.97 5.82
N GLU A 29 13.61 10.76 5.25
CA GLU A 29 13.32 11.58 4.05
C GLU A 29 13.09 10.72 2.79
N GLU A 30 13.58 9.50 2.78
CA GLU A 30 13.56 8.60 1.62
C GLU A 30 12.41 7.59 1.63
N LYS A 31 11.60 7.53 2.69
CA LYS A 31 10.55 6.52 2.85
C LYS A 31 9.15 7.15 2.89
N PRO A 32 8.08 6.39 2.59
CA PRO A 32 6.70 6.80 2.85
C PRO A 32 6.48 7.23 4.31
N ILE A 33 5.40 7.94 4.59
CA ILE A 33 5.00 8.31 5.96
C ILE A 33 4.88 7.07 6.84
N GLY A 34 4.29 6.01 6.31
CA GLY A 34 4.18 4.71 6.94
C GLY A 34 3.79 3.66 5.90
N SER A 35 4.19 2.42 6.17
CA SER A 35 3.79 1.26 5.37
C SER A 35 3.17 0.23 6.31
N PHE A 36 1.93 -0.20 6.02
CA PHE A 36 1.15 -1.07 6.89
C PHE A 36 0.60 -2.25 6.10
N VAL A 37 0.68 -3.44 6.68
CA VAL A 37 0.04 -4.64 6.13
C VAL A 37 -1.09 -5.05 7.04
N PHE A 38 -2.31 -5.10 6.51
CA PHE A 38 -3.48 -5.57 7.21
C PHE A 38 -3.78 -7.02 6.81
N MET A 39 -3.56 -7.93 7.74
CA MET A 39 -3.78 -9.36 7.56
C MET A 39 -5.09 -9.78 8.23
N GLY A 40 -5.77 -10.74 7.65
CA GLY A 40 -6.97 -11.32 8.24
C GLY A 40 -8.04 -11.71 7.22
N PRO A 41 -9.12 -12.38 7.65
CA PRO A 41 -10.17 -12.84 6.76
C PRO A 41 -10.89 -11.71 6.03
N THR A 42 -11.54 -12.03 4.93
CA THR A 42 -12.37 -11.09 4.17
C THR A 42 -13.51 -10.57 5.06
N GLY A 43 -13.83 -9.28 4.91
CA GLY A 43 -14.97 -8.66 5.62
C GLY A 43 -14.67 -8.11 7.01
N VAL A 44 -13.44 -8.18 7.51
CA VAL A 44 -13.06 -7.62 8.83
C VAL A 44 -12.77 -6.10 8.81
N GLY A 45 -13.07 -5.41 7.72
CA GLY A 45 -12.95 -3.95 7.66
C GLY A 45 -11.59 -3.40 7.26
N LYS A 46 -10.67 -4.22 6.74
CA LYS A 46 -9.33 -3.77 6.28
C LYS A 46 -9.40 -2.62 5.28
N THR A 47 -10.18 -2.80 4.22
CA THR A 47 -10.39 -1.76 3.19
C THR A 47 -11.13 -0.54 3.75
N GLU A 48 -12.10 -0.76 4.64
CA GLU A 48 -12.85 0.33 5.26
C GLU A 48 -11.96 1.20 6.16
N LEU A 49 -11.00 0.60 6.86
CA LEU A 49 -10.03 1.35 7.65
C LEU A 49 -9.22 2.34 6.78
N ALA A 50 -8.74 1.90 5.62
CA ALA A 50 -8.02 2.77 4.69
C ALA A 50 -8.89 3.92 4.17
N LYS A 51 -10.17 3.65 3.84
CA LYS A 51 -11.14 4.67 3.43
C LYS A 51 -11.39 5.70 4.53
N GLN A 52 -11.62 5.25 5.75
CA GLN A 52 -11.86 6.13 6.87
C GLN A 52 -10.61 6.95 7.24
N LEU A 53 -9.42 6.37 7.11
CA LEU A 53 -8.17 7.10 7.30
C LEU A 53 -8.05 8.25 6.30
N ALA A 54 -8.21 7.99 5.01
CA ALA A 54 -8.14 9.02 3.97
C ALA A 54 -9.18 10.13 4.20
N LYS A 55 -10.41 9.75 4.55
CA LYS A 55 -11.49 10.68 4.87
C LYS A 55 -11.17 11.57 6.08
N ASN A 56 -10.67 11.00 7.17
CA ASN A 56 -10.35 11.74 8.38
C ASN A 56 -9.16 12.68 8.21
N LEU A 57 -8.19 12.30 7.37
CA LEU A 57 -7.05 13.15 7.02
C LEU A 57 -7.37 14.16 5.91
N SER A 58 -8.54 14.07 5.28
CA SER A 58 -8.93 14.88 4.12
C SER A 58 -7.93 14.79 2.98
N ILE A 59 -7.38 13.61 2.74
CA ILE A 59 -6.44 13.32 1.64
C ILE A 59 -7.05 12.32 0.67
N HIS A 60 -6.49 12.25 -0.53
CA HIS A 60 -6.93 11.34 -1.58
C HIS A 60 -6.72 9.87 -1.18
N LEU A 61 -7.63 8.99 -1.61
CA LEU A 61 -7.48 7.55 -1.55
C LEU A 61 -7.21 7.00 -2.95
N ALA A 62 -5.98 6.60 -3.22
CA ALA A 62 -5.62 5.84 -4.41
C ALA A 62 -5.76 4.35 -4.08
N ARG A 63 -6.79 3.70 -4.63
CA ARG A 63 -7.08 2.28 -4.38
C ARG A 63 -6.87 1.46 -5.64
N PHE A 64 -6.13 0.36 -5.49
CA PHE A 64 -5.90 -0.65 -6.52
C PHE A 64 -6.24 -2.03 -5.97
N ASP A 65 -7.12 -2.75 -6.67
CA ASP A 65 -7.45 -4.12 -6.37
C ASP A 65 -6.49 -5.04 -7.14
N MET A 66 -5.64 -5.76 -6.42
CA MET A 66 -4.60 -6.58 -7.03
C MET A 66 -5.14 -7.79 -7.78
N SER A 67 -6.40 -8.15 -7.59
CA SER A 67 -7.06 -9.17 -8.41
C SER A 67 -7.14 -8.78 -9.89
N GLU A 68 -7.09 -7.48 -10.22
CA GLU A 68 -7.06 -6.98 -11.59
C GLU A 68 -5.65 -7.02 -12.22
N TYR A 69 -4.60 -7.27 -11.41
CA TYR A 69 -3.19 -7.23 -11.80
C TYR A 69 -2.47 -8.56 -11.58
N GLN A 70 -3.18 -9.67 -11.82
CA GLN A 70 -2.64 -11.03 -11.69
C GLN A 70 -1.73 -11.43 -12.87
N GLU A 71 -2.04 -10.89 -14.04
CA GLU A 71 -1.37 -11.23 -15.27
C GLU A 71 -0.28 -10.21 -15.63
N LYS A 72 0.81 -10.67 -16.24
CA LYS A 72 1.93 -9.80 -16.62
C LYS A 72 1.51 -8.60 -17.48
N HIS A 73 0.58 -8.79 -18.41
CA HIS A 73 0.09 -7.69 -19.25
C HIS A 73 -0.72 -6.65 -18.45
N SER A 74 -1.32 -7.04 -17.34
CA SER A 74 -2.07 -6.12 -16.46
C SER A 74 -1.13 -5.23 -15.65
N VAL A 75 0.09 -5.69 -15.35
CA VAL A 75 1.12 -4.89 -14.66
C VAL A 75 1.44 -3.62 -15.45
N SER A 76 1.44 -3.70 -16.78
CA SER A 76 1.66 -2.54 -17.66
C SER A 76 0.61 -1.44 -17.46
N LYS A 77 -0.63 -1.79 -17.12
CA LYS A 77 -1.67 -0.79 -16.82
C LYS A 77 -1.35 -0.03 -15.52
N LEU A 78 -0.69 -0.70 -14.57
CA LEU A 78 -0.34 -0.12 -13.30
C LEU A 78 0.89 0.81 -13.38
N ILE A 79 1.94 0.38 -14.07
CA ILE A 79 3.25 1.07 -14.11
C ILE A 79 3.67 1.60 -15.48
N GLY A 80 2.82 1.46 -16.49
CA GLY A 80 3.13 1.86 -17.86
C GLY A 80 3.78 0.77 -18.69
N SER A 81 3.82 0.99 -19.99
CA SER A 81 4.50 0.12 -20.97
C SER A 81 5.74 0.80 -21.51
N PRO A 82 6.81 0.05 -21.83
CA PRO A 82 7.96 0.62 -22.51
C PRO A 82 7.57 1.26 -23.86
N PRO A 83 8.27 2.32 -24.26
CA PRO A 83 8.04 2.93 -25.57
C PRO A 83 8.13 1.91 -26.71
N GLY A 84 7.16 1.94 -27.62
CA GLY A 84 7.11 1.06 -28.81
C GLY A 84 6.37 -0.27 -28.62
N TYR A 85 5.89 -0.58 -27.41
CA TYR A 85 4.99 -1.73 -27.21
C TYR A 85 3.53 -1.35 -27.44
N VAL A 86 2.74 -2.29 -27.99
CA VAL A 86 1.28 -2.16 -28.12
C VAL A 86 0.70 -2.04 -26.70
N GLY A 87 -0.03 -0.94 -26.43
CA GLY A 87 -0.55 -0.64 -25.09
C GLY A 87 0.11 0.59 -24.44
N HIS A 88 0.90 1.34 -25.16
CA HIS A 88 1.37 2.67 -24.75
C HIS A 88 0.21 3.69 -24.89
N ASP A 89 -0.91 3.39 -24.23
CA ASP A 89 -2.09 4.24 -24.23
C ASP A 89 -2.02 5.26 -23.08
N GLU A 90 -2.79 6.36 -23.22
CA GLU A 90 -2.92 7.41 -22.21
C GLU A 90 -3.39 6.88 -20.82
N HIS A 91 -3.88 5.64 -20.76
CA HIS A 91 -4.33 4.97 -19.53
C HIS A 91 -3.28 4.05 -18.91
N SER A 92 -2.07 3.97 -19.45
CA SER A 92 -0.97 3.21 -18.85
C SER A 92 -0.34 3.98 -17.69
N GLY A 93 0.20 3.24 -16.70
CA GLY A 93 0.87 3.86 -15.56
C GLY A 93 -0.10 4.47 -14.54
N GLN A 94 -1.24 3.84 -14.30
CA GLN A 94 -2.29 4.34 -13.39
C GLN A 94 -1.75 4.67 -11.99
N LEU A 95 -0.88 3.83 -11.44
CA LEU A 95 -0.26 4.08 -10.14
C LEU A 95 0.60 5.35 -10.15
N ILE A 96 1.42 5.49 -11.19
CA ILE A 96 2.30 6.65 -11.35
C ILE A 96 1.49 7.92 -11.54
N ASN A 97 0.47 7.89 -12.39
CA ASN A 97 -0.42 9.03 -12.61
C ASN A 97 -1.12 9.44 -11.30
N GLN A 98 -1.66 8.49 -10.54
CA GLN A 98 -2.31 8.77 -9.26
C GLN A 98 -1.35 9.42 -8.25
N LEU A 99 -0.11 8.95 -8.17
CA LEU A 99 0.89 9.52 -7.27
C LEU A 99 1.39 10.91 -7.72
N GLN A 100 1.44 11.16 -9.03
CA GLN A 100 1.79 12.48 -9.56
C GLN A 100 0.67 13.50 -9.34
N GLU A 101 -0.58 13.10 -9.53
CA GLU A 101 -1.76 13.95 -9.29
C GLU A 101 -2.02 14.17 -7.80
N HIS A 102 -1.76 13.17 -6.98
CA HIS A 102 -2.04 13.15 -5.54
C HIS A 102 -0.80 12.69 -4.75
N PRO A 103 0.25 13.50 -4.66
CA PRO A 103 1.50 13.12 -3.97
C PRO A 103 1.31 12.91 -2.46
N ASN A 104 0.22 13.42 -1.90
CA ASN A 104 -0.18 13.22 -0.50
C ASN A 104 -1.47 12.41 -0.48
N CYS A 105 -1.37 11.10 -0.34
CA CYS A 105 -2.51 10.20 -0.42
C CYS A 105 -2.37 8.99 0.52
N VAL A 106 -3.47 8.29 0.74
CA VAL A 106 -3.46 6.89 1.17
C VAL A 106 -3.39 6.03 -0.08
N LEU A 107 -2.32 5.27 -0.23
CA LEU A 107 -2.15 4.29 -1.30
C LEU A 107 -2.56 2.92 -0.77
N LEU A 108 -3.69 2.42 -1.21
CA LEU A 108 -4.25 1.13 -0.83
C LEU A 108 -4.08 0.11 -1.95
N LEU A 109 -3.34 -0.96 -1.68
CA LEU A 109 -3.24 -2.12 -2.55
C LEU A 109 -4.00 -3.28 -1.89
N ASP A 110 -5.16 -3.57 -2.43
CA ASP A 110 -6.10 -4.54 -1.84
C ASP A 110 -5.81 -5.94 -2.40
N GLU A 111 -5.85 -6.98 -1.54
CA GLU A 111 -5.63 -8.39 -1.89
C GLU A 111 -4.25 -8.66 -2.54
N ILE A 112 -3.18 -8.20 -1.89
CA ILE A 112 -1.81 -8.24 -2.42
C ILE A 112 -1.33 -9.64 -2.81
N GLU A 113 -1.85 -10.70 -2.18
CA GLU A 113 -1.56 -12.11 -2.50
C GLU A 113 -1.99 -12.52 -3.91
N LYS A 114 -2.87 -11.76 -4.55
CA LYS A 114 -3.33 -12.01 -5.92
C LYS A 114 -2.48 -11.31 -6.97
N ALA A 115 -1.59 -10.41 -6.56
CA ALA A 115 -0.78 -9.62 -7.47
C ALA A 115 0.23 -10.47 -8.24
N HIS A 116 0.53 -10.07 -9.48
CA HIS A 116 1.67 -10.64 -10.22
C HIS A 116 2.98 -10.37 -9.46
N PRO A 117 3.96 -11.31 -9.45
CA PRO A 117 5.23 -11.14 -8.73
C PRO A 117 6.01 -9.86 -9.04
N ASP A 118 5.90 -9.32 -10.26
CA ASP A 118 6.56 -8.08 -10.65
C ASP A 118 6.08 -6.88 -9.80
N ILE A 119 4.88 -6.95 -9.24
CA ILE A 119 4.34 -5.91 -8.35
C ILE A 119 5.08 -5.86 -7.01
N SER A 120 5.59 -6.97 -6.52
CA SER A 120 6.40 -7.02 -5.30
C SER A 120 7.64 -6.15 -5.41
N GLN A 121 8.30 -6.14 -6.57
CA GLN A 121 9.48 -5.30 -6.81
C GLN A 121 9.13 -3.81 -6.81
N ILE A 122 7.96 -3.46 -7.34
CA ILE A 122 7.44 -2.09 -7.32
C ILE A 122 7.19 -1.63 -5.88
N LEU A 123 6.60 -2.49 -5.06
CA LEU A 123 6.36 -2.21 -3.65
C LEU A 123 7.65 -2.00 -2.88
N LEU A 124 8.66 -2.83 -3.11
CA LEU A 124 9.99 -2.66 -2.49
C LEU A 124 10.61 -1.31 -2.86
N GLN A 125 10.50 -0.87 -4.12
CA GLN A 125 10.98 0.46 -4.52
C GLN A 125 10.28 1.57 -3.74
N ILE A 126 8.95 1.49 -3.59
CA ILE A 126 8.18 2.47 -2.84
C ILE A 126 8.60 2.48 -1.36
N MET A 127 8.72 1.30 -0.75
CA MET A 127 9.02 1.17 0.68
C MET A 127 10.45 1.59 1.02
N ASP A 128 11.42 1.29 0.15
CA ASP A 128 12.84 1.55 0.40
C ASP A 128 13.25 2.98 -0.01
N ASN A 129 12.75 3.44 -1.16
CA ASN A 129 13.22 4.70 -1.77
C ASN A 129 12.14 5.79 -1.78
N GLY A 130 10.89 5.48 -1.39
CA GLY A 130 9.77 6.42 -1.46
C GLY A 130 9.47 6.92 -2.86
N LYS A 131 9.97 6.23 -3.89
CA LYS A 131 9.81 6.58 -5.30
C LYS A 131 9.53 5.34 -6.13
N ILE A 132 8.87 5.55 -7.24
CA ILE A 132 8.61 4.52 -8.24
C ILE A 132 8.94 5.06 -9.62
N THR A 133 9.59 4.23 -10.44
CA THR A 133 9.85 4.51 -11.85
C THR A 133 9.04 3.53 -12.70
N GLY A 134 8.22 4.07 -13.59
CA GLY A 134 7.44 3.30 -14.54
C GLY A 134 8.27 2.70 -15.66
N SER A 135 7.67 1.76 -16.37
CA SER A 135 8.29 1.14 -17.54
C SER A 135 8.44 2.13 -18.72
N ASP A 136 7.71 3.23 -18.71
CA ASP A 136 7.80 4.35 -19.64
C ASP A 136 8.84 5.41 -19.23
N GLY A 137 9.53 5.20 -18.11
CA GLY A 137 10.54 6.11 -17.57
C GLY A 137 9.96 7.25 -16.74
N LYS A 138 8.65 7.35 -16.57
CA LYS A 138 8.05 8.34 -15.66
C LYS A 138 8.31 7.96 -14.21
N GLU A 139 8.58 8.97 -13.40
CA GLU A 139 8.79 8.80 -11.96
C GLU A 139 7.64 9.42 -11.17
N ALA A 140 7.34 8.82 -10.04
CA ALA A 140 6.42 9.38 -9.05
C ALA A 140 7.01 9.28 -7.64
N ASP A 141 6.67 10.28 -6.82
CA ASP A 141 7.11 10.41 -5.44
C ASP A 141 6.02 9.90 -4.49
N ALA A 142 6.33 8.92 -3.67
CA ALA A 142 5.44 8.33 -2.66
C ALA A 142 5.89 8.66 -1.21
N ARG A 143 6.85 9.54 -1.01
CA ARG A 143 7.39 9.87 0.33
C ARG A 143 6.36 10.53 1.24
N ASN A 144 5.32 11.13 0.68
CA ASN A 144 4.22 11.75 1.42
C ASN A 144 2.95 10.89 1.43
N CYS A 145 3.05 9.62 1.05
CA CYS A 145 1.95 8.68 1.05
C CYS A 145 1.95 7.81 2.32
N ILE A 146 0.77 7.34 2.67
CA ILE A 146 0.58 6.25 3.63
C ILE A 146 0.26 5.01 2.81
N LEU A 147 1.18 4.04 2.78
CA LEU A 147 1.01 2.79 2.06
C LEU A 147 0.26 1.79 2.93
N ILE A 148 -0.82 1.24 2.41
CA ILE A 148 -1.61 0.20 3.06
C ILE A 148 -1.75 -0.98 2.09
N LEU A 149 -1.32 -2.14 2.54
CA LEU A 149 -1.49 -3.41 1.86
C LEU A 149 -2.52 -4.23 2.62
N THR A 150 -3.45 -4.87 1.93
CA THR A 150 -4.34 -5.84 2.57
C THR A 150 -4.07 -7.24 2.02
N THR A 151 -4.21 -8.24 2.87
CA THR A 151 -4.08 -9.64 2.48
C THR A 151 -5.04 -10.52 3.27
N ASN A 152 -5.48 -11.60 2.65
CA ASN A 152 -6.26 -12.66 3.29
C ASN A 152 -5.38 -13.83 3.76
N LEU A 153 -4.07 -13.78 3.48
CA LEU A 153 -3.11 -14.78 3.99
C LEU A 153 -3.08 -14.74 5.52
N GLY A 154 -2.88 -15.89 6.14
CA GLY A 154 -2.88 -16.02 7.60
C GLY A 154 -4.26 -16.05 8.27
N ALA A 155 -5.36 -15.96 7.51
CA ALA A 155 -6.72 -16.03 8.05
C ALA A 155 -6.97 -17.31 8.87
N GLU A 156 -6.45 -18.44 8.43
CA GLU A 156 -6.58 -19.74 9.12
C GLU A 156 -5.77 -19.80 10.44
N GLN A 157 -4.70 -19.03 10.54
CA GLN A 157 -3.90 -18.93 11.77
C GLN A 157 -4.48 -17.89 12.73
N ALA A 158 -5.12 -16.85 12.21
CA ALA A 158 -5.77 -15.81 13.00
C ALA A 158 -7.05 -16.32 13.67
N GLU A 159 -7.75 -17.31 13.12
CA GLU A 159 -8.89 -17.95 13.77
C GLU A 159 -8.50 -18.72 15.04
N LYS A 160 -7.23 -19.12 15.16
CA LYS A 160 -6.71 -19.80 16.37
C LYS A 160 -6.16 -18.83 17.42
N ASN A 161 -5.82 -17.62 17.04
CA ASN A 161 -5.36 -16.57 17.94
C ASN A 161 -6.18 -15.32 17.65
N THR A 162 -7.09 -14.98 18.55
CA THR A 162 -7.90 -13.75 18.63
C THR A 162 -7.66 -12.75 17.50
N ILE A 163 -8.74 -12.40 16.79
CA ILE A 163 -8.79 -11.38 15.73
C ILE A 163 -7.84 -10.22 16.05
N GLY A 164 -6.67 -10.22 15.42
CA GLY A 164 -5.64 -9.21 15.63
C GLY A 164 -4.94 -8.92 14.30
N PHE A 165 -4.79 -7.64 13.97
CA PHE A 165 -3.88 -7.22 12.92
C PHE A 165 -2.45 -7.37 13.44
N SER A 166 -1.63 -8.10 12.74
CA SER A 166 -0.22 -8.16 13.09
C SER A 166 0.54 -7.02 12.44
N GLN A 167 1.20 -6.31 13.29
CA GLN A 167 2.30 -5.37 13.20
C GLN A 167 2.45 -4.49 11.95
N ALA A 168 2.53 -3.20 12.23
CA ALA A 168 3.21 -2.25 11.36
C ALA A 168 4.63 -2.77 11.07
N LEU A 169 4.99 -2.83 9.80
CA LEU A 169 6.35 -3.14 9.38
C LEU A 169 7.25 -1.97 9.78
N ASP A 170 7.80 -2.02 10.98
CA ASP A 170 8.86 -1.10 11.37
C ASP A 170 10.21 -1.64 10.94
N GLY A 171 10.97 -0.79 10.27
CA GLY A 171 12.16 -1.14 9.53
C GLY A 171 13.27 -1.83 10.33
N ASP A 172 13.11 -3.07 10.63
CA ASP A 172 14.19 -4.06 10.81
C ASP A 172 13.62 -5.49 10.97
N TYR A 173 12.41 -5.67 11.55
CA TYR A 173 11.78 -6.99 11.74
C TYR A 173 10.70 -7.32 10.71
N GLY A 174 10.00 -6.32 10.18
CA GLY A 174 8.93 -6.49 9.20
C GLY A 174 9.42 -6.90 7.82
N ASP A 175 10.64 -6.49 7.47
CA ASP A 175 11.26 -6.77 6.17
C ASP A 175 11.53 -8.26 5.93
N GLU A 176 11.85 -9.03 6.98
CA GLU A 176 12.08 -10.46 6.85
C GLU A 176 10.80 -11.29 6.76
N GLU A 177 9.74 -10.91 7.48
CA GLU A 177 8.45 -11.60 7.37
C GLU A 177 7.76 -11.29 6.05
N PHE A 178 7.79 -10.04 5.59
CA PHE A 178 7.25 -9.65 4.28
C PHE A 178 7.99 -10.38 3.13
N LYS A 179 9.32 -10.46 3.19
CA LYS A 179 10.14 -11.20 2.21
C LYS A 179 9.90 -12.73 2.20
N ARG A 180 9.28 -13.30 3.24
CA ARG A 180 8.87 -14.71 3.25
C ARG A 180 7.56 -14.98 2.51
N PHE A 181 6.73 -13.97 2.30
CA PHE A 181 5.46 -14.07 1.57
C PHE A 181 5.60 -13.71 0.09
N PHE A 182 6.69 -13.11 -0.32
CA PHE A 182 7.05 -12.73 -1.69
C PHE A 182 8.40 -13.31 -2.09
#